data_da305e37dd1169406601a31227d121e3
#
_entry.id   da305e37dd1169406601a31227d121e3
#
_cell.length_a   1.000
_cell.length_b   1.000
_cell.length_c   1.000
_cell.angle_alpha   90.00
_cell.angle_beta   90.00
_cell.angle_gamma   90.00
#
_symmetry.space_group_name_H-M   'P 1'
#
loop_
_entity.id
_entity.type
_entity.pdbx_description
1 polymer ?
#
loop_
_entity_poly.entity_id
_entity_poly.type
_entity_poly.pdbx_seq_one_letter_code
_entity_poly.pdbx_strand_id
1 'polypeptide(L)'
;MLPLDFIENLHEQMTPEEVQALCQALESEQITSIRLNDKLDCLTFDCDTEEVPWHEDGYYLSRRPQFTLDPLFHAGCYYVQEASSMFVGEVLNQYLKPDSIVLDLCA
;
A
#
# COMPACT_ATOMS: atom_id res chain seq x y z
N MET A 1 18.59 -1.98 11.01
CA MET A 1 18.97 -3.06 11.97
C MET A 1 17.86 -3.16 13.01
N LEU A 2 17.24 -4.33 13.14
CA LEU A 2 16.14 -4.59 14.08
C LEU A 2 16.65 -4.74 15.51
N PRO A 3 15.86 -4.36 16.55
CA PRO A 3 16.23 -4.54 17.96
C PRO A 3 16.42 -6.01 18.32
N LEU A 4 17.41 -6.33 19.15
CA LEU A 4 17.71 -7.72 19.56
C LEU A 4 16.52 -8.35 20.31
N ASP A 5 15.93 -7.61 21.25
CA ASP A 5 14.77 -8.08 22.03
C ASP A 5 13.59 -8.45 21.13
N PHE A 6 13.43 -7.75 20.00
CA PHE A 6 12.39 -8.07 19.01
C PHE A 6 12.68 -9.43 18.35
N ILE A 7 13.93 -9.66 17.94
CA ILE A 7 14.34 -10.91 17.30
C ILE A 7 14.23 -12.09 18.28
N GLU A 8 14.63 -11.90 19.54
CA GLU A 8 14.50 -12.93 20.58
C GLU A 8 13.04 -13.33 20.80
N ASN A 9 12.14 -12.35 20.90
CA ASN A 9 10.69 -12.61 21.04
C ASN A 9 10.08 -13.35 19.84
N LEU A 10 10.60 -13.12 18.64
CA LEU A 10 10.17 -13.86 17.44
C LEU A 10 10.57 -15.33 17.51
N HIS A 11 11.77 -15.64 18.01
CA HIS A 11 12.23 -17.01 18.18
C HIS A 11 11.42 -17.84 19.16
N GLU A 12 10.65 -17.22 20.03
CA GLU A 12 9.70 -17.92 20.91
C GLU A 12 8.44 -18.41 20.18
N GLN A 13 8.13 -17.83 19.01
CA GLN A 13 6.86 -18.04 18.29
C GLN A 13 7.04 -18.63 16.90
N MET A 14 8.24 -18.54 16.33
CA MET A 14 8.53 -18.88 14.94
C MET A 14 9.82 -19.71 14.84
N THR A 15 9.94 -20.47 13.76
CA THR A 15 11.17 -21.19 13.46
C THR A 15 12.30 -20.23 13.08
N PRO A 16 13.59 -20.63 13.22
CA PRO A 16 14.72 -19.77 12.84
C PRO A 16 14.65 -19.30 11.38
N GLU A 17 14.18 -20.15 10.47
CA GLU A 17 14.04 -19.85 9.05
C GLU A 17 12.97 -18.78 8.81
N GLU A 18 11.85 -18.86 9.50
CA GLU A 18 10.76 -17.87 9.42
C GLU A 18 11.19 -16.53 10.02
N VAL A 19 11.90 -16.54 11.14
CA VAL A 19 12.46 -15.32 11.77
C VAL A 19 13.43 -14.63 10.80
N GLN A 20 14.32 -15.41 10.17
CA GLN A 20 15.27 -14.86 9.20
C GLN A 20 14.55 -14.24 8.00
N ALA A 21 13.56 -14.93 7.45
CA ALA A 21 12.77 -14.43 6.31
C ALA A 21 12.03 -13.14 6.66
N LEU A 22 11.41 -13.08 7.84
CA LEU A 22 10.71 -11.89 8.33
C LEU A 22 11.67 -10.72 8.55
N CYS A 23 12.82 -10.94 9.18
CA CYS A 23 13.82 -9.90 9.39
C CYS A 23 14.34 -9.34 8.05
N GLN A 24 14.62 -10.19 7.08
CA GLN A 24 15.02 -9.77 5.74
C GLN A 24 13.94 -8.94 5.05
N ALA A 25 12.68 -9.35 5.16
CA ALA A 25 11.55 -8.60 4.59
C ALA A 25 11.39 -7.22 5.24
N LEU A 26 11.54 -7.12 6.57
CA LEU A 26 11.43 -5.85 7.30
C LEU A 26 12.59 -4.89 7.03
N GLU A 27 13.77 -5.39 6.68
CA GLU A 27 14.95 -4.59 6.33
C GLU A 27 15.05 -4.31 4.82
N SER A 28 14.16 -4.88 3.99
CA SER A 28 14.10 -4.61 2.56
C SER A 28 13.56 -3.20 2.27
N GLU A 29 13.75 -2.73 1.04
CA GLU A 29 13.16 -1.48 0.59
C GLU A 29 11.62 -1.55 0.67
N GLN A 30 11.01 -0.48 1.19
CA GLN A 30 9.56 -0.38 1.29
C GLN A 30 8.94 -0.29 -0.10
N ILE A 31 8.03 -1.21 -0.39
CA ILE A 31 7.19 -1.13 -1.57
C ILE A 31 6.32 0.11 -1.45
N THR A 32 6.37 0.96 -2.46
CA THR A 32 5.52 2.15 -2.53
C THR A 32 4.37 1.88 -3.47
N SER A 33 3.15 2.15 -3.02
CA SER A 33 1.96 2.06 -3.85
C SER A 33 1.08 3.29 -3.70
N ILE A 34 0.31 3.56 -4.74
CA ILE A 34 -0.62 4.69 -4.82
C ILE A 34 -1.95 4.20 -5.40
N ARG A 35 -3.01 4.93 -5.09
CA ARG A 35 -4.29 4.80 -5.75
C ARG A 35 -4.63 6.09 -6.48
N LEU A 36 -4.96 5.99 -7.76
CA LEU A 36 -5.37 7.11 -8.59
C LEU A 36 -6.77 7.57 -8.21
N ASN A 37 -7.05 8.84 -8.48
CA ASN A 37 -8.40 9.36 -8.47
C ASN A 37 -9.00 9.18 -9.89
N ASP A 38 -9.96 8.29 -10.03
CA ASP A 38 -10.64 7.94 -11.27
C ASP A 38 -11.29 9.13 -12.00
N LYS A 39 -11.53 10.23 -11.28
CA LYS A 39 -12.15 11.46 -11.80
C LYS A 39 -11.12 12.45 -12.40
N LEU A 40 -9.84 12.19 -12.26
CA LEU A 40 -8.77 13.12 -12.64
C LEU A 40 -7.76 12.40 -13.55
N ASP A 41 -7.90 12.61 -14.85
CA ASP A 41 -7.00 12.07 -15.87
C ASP A 41 -5.71 12.94 -15.97
N CYS A 42 -4.78 12.74 -15.02
CA CYS A 42 -3.62 13.64 -14.93
C CYS A 42 -2.30 12.99 -14.50
N LEU A 43 -2.08 11.69 -14.76
CA LEU A 43 -0.91 11.06 -14.15
C LEU A 43 0.14 10.54 -15.10
N THR A 44 1.30 11.17 -14.96
CA THR A 44 2.59 10.58 -15.35
C THR A 44 3.51 10.57 -14.13
N PHE A 45 3.96 9.39 -13.70
CA PHE A 45 5.08 9.27 -12.76
C PHE A 45 6.38 9.15 -13.54
N ASP A 46 7.43 9.80 -13.05
CA ASP A 46 8.79 9.70 -13.59
C ASP A 46 9.49 8.43 -13.01
N CYS A 47 8.78 7.31 -13.05
CA CYS A 47 9.27 5.99 -12.65
C CYS A 47 8.39 4.89 -13.25
N ASP A 48 8.92 3.67 -13.30
CA ASP A 48 8.14 2.53 -13.75
C ASP A 48 7.01 2.23 -12.77
N THR A 49 5.88 1.81 -13.31
CA THR A 49 4.67 1.47 -12.55
C THR A 49 4.20 0.07 -12.90
N GLU A 50 3.67 -0.63 -11.92
CA GLU A 50 3.04 -1.95 -12.07
C GLU A 50 1.64 -1.91 -11.46
N GLU A 51 0.65 -2.46 -12.13
CA GLU A 51 -0.73 -2.46 -11.65
C GLU A 51 -0.88 -3.34 -10.40
N VAL A 52 -1.68 -2.89 -9.44
CA VAL A 52 -2.09 -3.70 -8.29
C VAL A 52 -3.16 -4.68 -8.77
N PRO A 53 -2.96 -6.01 -8.67
CA PRO A 53 -3.83 -7.00 -9.32
C PRO A 53 -5.30 -6.99 -8.87
N TRP A 54 -5.61 -6.41 -7.72
CA TRP A 54 -6.95 -6.37 -7.13
C TRP A 54 -7.58 -4.98 -7.10
N HIS A 55 -6.97 -3.97 -7.76
CA HIS A 55 -7.53 -2.64 -7.81
C HIS A 55 -7.17 -1.92 -9.10
N GLU A 56 -8.15 -1.59 -9.93
CA GLU A 56 -7.96 -0.98 -11.25
C GLU A 56 -7.22 0.36 -11.23
N ASP A 57 -7.36 1.15 -10.15
CA ASP A 57 -6.66 2.43 -9.97
C ASP A 57 -5.42 2.30 -9.08
N GLY A 58 -5.02 1.09 -8.70
CA GLY A 58 -3.88 0.83 -7.83
C GLY A 58 -2.59 0.58 -8.62
N TYR A 59 -1.50 1.24 -8.21
CA TYR A 59 -0.19 1.08 -8.85
C TYR A 59 0.93 0.97 -7.82
N TYR A 60 1.84 0.03 -8.05
CA TYR A 60 3.16 0.00 -7.43
C TYR A 60 4.10 0.93 -8.17
N LEU A 61 4.96 1.62 -7.43
CA LEU A 61 6.00 2.50 -7.99
C LEU A 61 7.37 1.87 -7.76
N SER A 62 8.22 1.85 -8.80
CA SER A 62 9.58 1.30 -8.72
C SER A 62 10.51 2.11 -7.80
N ARG A 63 10.15 3.34 -7.47
CA ARG A 63 10.82 4.18 -6.47
C ARG A 63 9.81 5.05 -5.74
N ARG A 64 10.16 5.47 -4.51
CA ARG A 64 9.34 6.38 -3.72
C ARG A 64 9.60 7.84 -4.11
N PRO A 65 8.64 8.56 -4.73
CA PRO A 65 8.74 9.99 -4.98
C PRO A 65 8.67 10.83 -3.70
N GLN A 66 9.08 12.09 -3.80
CA GLN A 66 8.83 13.07 -2.74
C GLN A 66 7.42 13.64 -2.84
N PHE A 67 6.43 12.89 -2.42
CA PHE A 67 5.01 13.22 -2.55
C PHE A 67 4.64 14.61 -2.00
N THR A 68 5.28 15.03 -0.92
CA THR A 68 5.02 16.34 -0.31
C THR A 68 5.39 17.53 -1.19
N LEU A 69 6.24 17.32 -2.20
CA LEU A 69 6.62 18.35 -3.19
C LEU A 69 5.84 18.24 -4.50
N ASP A 70 4.97 17.23 -4.63
CA ASP A 70 4.20 17.00 -5.84
C ASP A 70 2.88 17.77 -5.79
N PRO A 71 2.65 18.76 -6.69
CA PRO A 71 1.40 19.48 -6.77
C PRO A 71 0.19 18.58 -7.04
N LEU A 72 0.37 17.48 -7.79
CA LEU A 72 -0.71 16.55 -8.12
C LEU A 72 -1.18 15.77 -6.89
N PHE A 73 -0.27 15.45 -5.96
CA PHE A 73 -0.65 14.88 -4.68
C PHE A 73 -1.57 15.83 -3.89
N HIS A 74 -1.21 17.11 -3.81
CA HIS A 74 -2.02 18.13 -3.12
C HIS A 74 -3.33 18.45 -3.85
N ALA A 75 -3.37 18.28 -5.16
CA ALA A 75 -4.58 18.41 -5.98
C ALA A 75 -5.54 17.21 -5.85
N GLY A 76 -5.13 16.15 -5.14
CA GLY A 76 -5.95 14.95 -4.98
C GLY A 76 -6.00 14.04 -6.20
N CYS A 77 -5.02 14.13 -7.10
CA CYS A 77 -4.93 13.27 -8.28
C CYS A 77 -4.66 11.82 -7.92
N TYR A 78 -4.00 11.59 -6.81
CA TYR A 78 -3.74 10.26 -6.27
C TYR A 78 -3.59 10.29 -4.75
N TYR A 79 -3.68 9.11 -4.13
CA TYR A 79 -3.47 8.90 -2.70
C TYR A 79 -2.38 7.85 -2.49
N VAL A 80 -1.44 8.13 -1.60
CA VAL A 80 -0.41 7.14 -1.21
C VAL A 80 -1.08 6.15 -0.26
N GLN A 81 -1.27 4.93 -0.73
CA GLN A 81 -1.98 3.89 0.00
C GLN A 81 -1.27 2.56 -0.19
N GLU A 82 -1.17 1.76 0.86
CA GLU A 82 -0.69 0.39 0.76
C GLU A 82 -1.63 -0.46 -0.11
N ALA A 83 -1.06 -1.28 -0.98
CA ALA A 83 -1.82 -2.15 -1.86
C ALA A 83 -2.72 -3.13 -1.09
N SER A 84 -2.28 -3.60 0.08
CA SER A 84 -3.10 -4.44 0.97
C SER A 84 -4.37 -3.73 1.43
N SER A 85 -4.31 -2.43 1.71
CA SER A 85 -5.49 -1.63 2.08
C SER A 85 -6.48 -1.47 0.93
N MET A 86 -6.01 -1.46 -0.31
CA MET A 86 -6.86 -1.39 -1.51
C MET A 86 -7.72 -2.65 -1.68
N PHE A 87 -7.28 -3.80 -1.13
CA PHE A 87 -8.03 -5.05 -1.19
C PHE A 87 -9.39 -4.97 -0.47
N VAL A 88 -9.52 -4.11 0.53
CA VAL A 88 -10.81 -3.84 1.19
C VAL A 88 -11.83 -3.30 0.18
N GLY A 89 -11.39 -2.43 -0.75
CA GLY A 89 -12.23 -1.92 -1.83
C GLY A 89 -12.76 -3.04 -2.73
N GLU A 90 -11.90 -3.99 -3.11
CA GLU A 90 -12.29 -5.15 -3.91
C GLU A 90 -13.36 -6.01 -3.20
N VAL A 91 -13.16 -6.27 -1.91
CA VAL A 91 -14.15 -7.01 -1.11
C VAL A 91 -15.47 -6.24 -1.03
N LEU A 92 -15.44 -4.95 -0.79
CA LEU A 92 -16.65 -4.12 -0.70
C LEU A 92 -17.41 -4.05 -2.03
N ASN A 93 -16.73 -3.97 -3.16
CA ASN A 93 -17.34 -3.94 -4.49
C ASN A 93 -18.20 -5.19 -4.78
N GLN A 94 -17.91 -6.32 -4.15
CA GLN A 94 -18.69 -7.55 -4.28
C GLN A 94 -20.01 -7.51 -3.50
N TYR A 95 -20.10 -6.69 -2.47
CA TYR A 95 -21.25 -6.66 -1.54
C TYR A 95 -22.05 -5.37 -1.60
N LEU A 96 -21.43 -4.25 -1.99
CA LEU A 96 -22.08 -2.95 -2.02
C LEU A 96 -22.90 -2.75 -3.31
N LYS A 97 -24.05 -2.10 -3.15
CA LYS A 97 -24.87 -1.58 -4.26
C LYS A 97 -24.58 -0.08 -4.42
N PRO A 98 -24.91 0.54 -5.58
CA PRO A 98 -24.66 1.96 -5.81
C PRO A 98 -25.22 2.91 -4.74
N ASP A 99 -26.31 2.52 -4.08
CA ASP A 99 -27.01 3.35 -3.07
C ASP A 99 -26.70 2.90 -1.64
N SER A 100 -25.71 2.02 -1.43
CA SER A 100 -25.36 1.53 -0.10
C SER A 100 -24.79 2.66 0.76
N ILE A 101 -25.23 2.73 2.01
CA ILE A 101 -24.63 3.60 3.03
C ILE A 101 -23.59 2.79 3.76
N VAL A 102 -22.35 3.29 3.79
CA VAL A 102 -21.20 2.63 4.44
C VAL A 102 -20.74 3.47 5.62
N LEU A 103 -20.52 2.83 6.75
CA LEU A 103 -19.90 3.44 7.93
C LEU A 103 -18.53 2.82 8.16
N ASP A 104 -17.48 3.63 8.08
CA ASP A 104 -16.14 3.27 8.50
C ASP A 104 -15.95 3.69 9.97
N LEU A 105 -15.71 2.72 10.84
CA LEU A 105 -15.48 2.95 12.27
C LEU A 105 -14.00 3.11 12.62
N CYS A 106 -13.10 2.97 11.66
CA CYS A 106 -11.65 3.01 11.85
C CYS A 106 -10.99 4.28 11.30
N ALA A 107 -11.78 5.27 10.88
CA ALA A 107 -11.31 6.53 10.33
C ALA A 107 -10.86 7.52 11.43
#